data_96435e1671ebe9e1385c06769645faa8
#
_entry.id   96435e1671ebe9e1385c06769645faa8
#
_cell.length_a   1.000
_cell.length_b   1.000
_cell.length_c   1.000
_cell.angle_alpha   90.00
_cell.angle_beta   90.00
_cell.angle_gamma   90.00
#
_symmetry.space_group_name_H-M   'P 1'
#
loop_
_entity.id
_entity.type
_entity.pdbx_description
1 polymer ?
#
loop_
_entity_poly.entity_id
_entity_poly.type
_entity_poly.pdbx_seq_one_letter_code
_entity_poly.pdbx_strand_id
1 'polypeptide(L)'
;GLLRRQRQMCIRDRIYTDVEGVYTTDPNKLKSAKKIKTISYEEMLEMASLGAKVMQPVSIQDARLNRIDIEVKSSFNKKSGTLITKRKNIINNKIITGISSTQNDAKVTLVGVKDKPGIAAAIFKPLSKNSINVDMVVQNISANGKETDLTFTIKSEDLAKTRKIINENKSINFKKLIFDKNVSKISIIGVGMVTTPGVTFRMFQALANQKINIQVISTSEIKISVLVNKINVKKAISVLHKEFKLEK
;
A
#
# COMPACT_ATOMS: atom_id res chain seq x y z
N GLY A 1 -15.17 13.26 42.77
CA GLY A 1 -14.41 14.37 42.12
C GLY A 1 -13.10 13.96 41.52
N LEU A 2 -12.37 13.02 42.10
CA LEU A 2 -11.06 12.57 41.65
C LEU A 2 -11.11 11.72 40.37
N LEU A 3 -12.14 10.91 40.18
CA LEU A 3 -12.27 10.05 38.99
C LEU A 3 -12.61 10.79 37.68
N ARG A 4 -13.18 12.01 37.79
CA ARG A 4 -13.45 12.85 36.61
C ARG A 4 -12.19 13.55 36.06
N ARG A 5 -11.19 13.83 36.88
CA ARG A 5 -9.90 14.42 36.43
C ARG A 5 -8.99 13.44 35.73
N GLN A 6 -9.04 12.17 36.06
CA GLN A 6 -8.22 11.14 35.38
C GLN A 6 -8.68 10.84 33.95
N ARG A 7 -9.95 11.15 33.58
CA ARG A 7 -10.45 11.00 32.19
C ARG A 7 -10.01 12.08 31.22
N GLN A 8 -9.30 13.10 31.66
CA GLN A 8 -8.76 14.18 30.82
C GLN A 8 -7.24 14.06 30.60
N MET A 9 -6.60 12.98 31.02
CA MET A 9 -5.19 12.77 30.74
C MET A 9 -4.98 12.33 29.29
N CYS A 10 -4.27 13.19 28.59
CA CYS A 10 -3.61 13.02 27.29
C CYS A 10 -4.44 12.39 26.17
N ILE A 11 -5.19 13.23 25.50
CA ILE A 11 -5.92 12.93 24.28
C ILE A 11 -4.96 12.83 23.06
N ARG A 12 -3.67 13.11 23.24
CA ARG A 12 -2.69 13.16 22.15
C ARG A 12 -1.31 12.68 22.61
N ASP A 13 -0.82 11.64 21.96
CA ASP A 13 0.55 11.19 22.13
C ASP A 13 1.47 11.85 21.10
N ARG A 14 2.73 12.11 21.50
CA ARG A 14 3.75 12.66 20.61
C ARG A 14 4.83 11.64 20.34
N ILE A 15 5.08 11.37 19.08
CA ILE A 15 6.15 10.49 18.64
C ILE A 15 7.21 11.35 17.95
N TYR A 16 8.40 11.34 18.51
CA TYR A 16 9.54 12.06 17.97
C TYR A 16 10.38 11.12 17.10
N THR A 17 10.72 11.58 15.91
CA THR A 17 11.46 10.81 14.90
C THR A 17 12.50 11.71 14.21
N ASP A 18 13.28 11.15 13.31
CA ASP A 18 14.27 11.84 12.49
C ASP A 18 13.68 12.67 11.36
N VAL A 19 12.36 12.53 11.09
CA VAL A 19 11.64 13.30 10.06
C VAL A 19 10.65 14.30 10.68
N GLU A 20 10.28 15.35 9.95
CA GLU A 20 9.37 16.39 10.43
C GLU A 20 7.88 15.96 10.50
N GLY A 21 7.56 14.76 10.06
CA GLY A 21 6.20 14.23 10.00
C GLY A 21 6.00 13.31 8.80
N VAL A 22 4.75 13.07 8.42
CA VAL A 22 4.37 12.26 7.27
C VAL A 22 4.29 13.15 6.03
N TYR A 23 4.82 12.67 4.91
CA TYR A 23 4.85 13.41 3.64
C TYR A 23 3.92 12.77 2.62
N THR A 24 3.48 13.56 1.64
CA THR A 24 2.63 13.10 0.53
C THR A 24 3.26 11.99 -0.32
N THR A 25 4.57 11.88 -0.29
CA THR A 25 5.38 10.74 -0.74
C THR A 25 6.76 10.82 -0.07
N ASP A 26 7.63 9.85 -0.30
CA ASP A 26 9.00 9.83 0.22
C ASP A 26 9.81 11.02 -0.35
N PRO A 27 10.28 11.97 0.48
CA PRO A 27 11.08 13.12 0.02
C PRO A 27 12.39 12.73 -0.68
N ASN A 28 12.95 11.55 -0.37
CA ASN A 28 14.14 11.04 -1.05
C ASN A 28 13.85 10.59 -2.48
N LYS A 29 12.59 10.26 -2.78
CA LYS A 29 12.15 9.89 -4.14
C LYS A 29 11.65 11.09 -4.94
N LEU A 30 11.04 12.07 -4.28
CA LEU A 30 10.50 13.26 -4.91
C LEU A 30 10.67 14.49 -4.00
N LYS A 31 11.53 15.44 -4.41
CA LYS A 31 11.83 16.66 -3.62
C LYS A 31 10.62 17.60 -3.42
N SER A 32 9.62 17.54 -4.30
CA SER A 32 8.38 18.32 -4.17
C SER A 32 7.36 17.71 -3.21
N ALA A 33 7.69 16.61 -2.52
CA ALA A 33 6.85 16.04 -1.48
C ALA A 33 6.55 17.06 -0.38
N LYS A 34 5.28 17.17 0.03
CA LYS A 34 4.83 18.11 1.06
C LYS A 34 4.49 17.36 2.35
N LYS A 35 4.79 17.99 3.47
CA LYS A 35 4.38 17.47 4.77
C LYS A 35 2.86 17.55 4.92
N ILE A 36 2.23 16.47 5.31
CA ILE A 36 0.81 16.37 5.59
C ILE A 36 0.56 16.94 6.98
N LYS A 37 -0.34 17.92 7.09
CA LYS A 37 -0.69 18.51 8.39
C LYS A 37 -1.51 17.55 9.24
N THR A 38 -2.50 16.93 8.63
CA THR A 38 -3.43 16.02 9.30
C THR A 38 -3.78 14.86 8.39
N ILE A 39 -3.78 13.64 8.91
CA ILE A 39 -4.08 12.41 8.18
C ILE A 39 -4.98 11.51 9.04
N SER A 40 -5.86 10.74 8.42
CA SER A 40 -6.69 9.76 9.13
C SER A 40 -5.89 8.53 9.52
N TYR A 41 -6.35 7.80 10.55
CA TYR A 41 -5.73 6.52 10.92
C TYR A 41 -5.75 5.54 9.76
N GLU A 42 -6.84 5.49 9.00
CA GLU A 42 -7.01 4.60 7.85
C GLU A 42 -5.97 4.88 6.77
N GLU A 43 -5.83 6.15 6.37
CA GLU A 43 -4.83 6.55 5.37
C GLU A 43 -3.40 6.34 5.86
N MET A 44 -3.13 6.67 7.14
CA MET A 44 -1.80 6.46 7.72
C MET A 44 -1.44 4.99 7.81
N LEU A 45 -2.39 4.11 8.15
CA LEU A 45 -2.20 2.67 8.20
C LEU A 45 -1.84 2.12 6.82
N GLU A 46 -2.57 2.55 5.78
CA GLU A 46 -2.27 2.18 4.40
C GLU A 46 -0.88 2.69 3.96
N MET A 47 -0.55 3.95 4.25
CA MET A 47 0.77 4.49 3.91
C MET A 47 1.91 3.74 4.62
N ALA A 48 1.76 3.43 5.90
CA ALA A 48 2.75 2.71 6.68
C ALA A 48 2.94 1.27 6.17
N SER A 49 1.84 0.58 5.84
CA SER A 49 1.86 -0.79 5.29
C SER A 49 2.52 -0.85 3.90
N LEU A 50 2.49 0.24 3.15
CA LEU A 50 3.01 0.35 1.79
C LEU A 50 4.40 1.00 1.70
N GLY A 51 5.10 1.17 2.82
CA GLY A 51 6.50 1.59 2.83
C GLY A 51 6.79 2.99 3.35
N ALA A 52 5.80 3.73 3.84
CA ALA A 52 6.06 4.95 4.61
C ALA A 52 6.56 4.57 6.02
N LYS A 53 7.86 4.44 6.17
CA LYS A 53 8.53 3.91 7.39
C LYS A 53 8.51 4.85 8.61
N VAL A 54 7.68 5.90 8.58
CA VAL A 54 7.62 6.89 9.66
C VAL A 54 6.96 6.33 10.93
N MET A 55 6.02 5.41 10.77
CA MET A 55 5.27 4.78 11.86
C MET A 55 5.10 3.28 11.61
N GLN A 56 5.08 2.51 12.70
CA GLN A 56 4.73 1.10 12.63
C GLN A 56 3.20 0.94 12.52
N PRO A 57 2.69 0.08 11.62
CA PRO A 57 1.25 -0.15 11.45
C PRO A 57 0.55 -0.55 12.77
N VAL A 58 1.19 -1.36 13.60
CA VAL A 58 0.64 -1.81 14.90
C VAL A 58 0.37 -0.61 15.82
N SER A 59 1.32 0.32 15.93
CA SER A 59 1.16 1.51 16.77
C SER A 59 0.00 2.41 16.32
N ILE A 60 -0.22 2.51 14.99
CA ILE A 60 -1.35 3.28 14.43
C ILE A 60 -2.67 2.57 14.75
N GLN A 61 -2.70 1.25 14.67
CA GLN A 61 -3.89 0.45 14.97
C GLN A 61 -4.26 0.54 16.44
N ASP A 62 -3.29 0.45 17.35
CA ASP A 62 -3.52 0.58 18.78
C ASP A 62 -4.05 1.97 19.14
N ALA A 63 -3.46 3.03 18.59
CA ALA A 63 -3.95 4.39 18.77
C ALA A 63 -5.38 4.57 18.25
N ARG A 64 -5.71 3.99 17.10
CA ARG A 64 -7.07 4.00 16.55
C ARG A 64 -8.07 3.32 17.48
N LEU A 65 -7.76 2.13 17.99
CA LEU A 65 -8.61 1.36 18.90
C LEU A 65 -8.86 2.10 20.21
N ASN A 66 -7.82 2.71 20.75
CA ASN A 66 -7.87 3.47 22.01
C ASN A 66 -8.32 4.92 21.82
N ARG A 67 -8.58 5.36 20.58
CA ARG A 67 -9.02 6.72 20.24
C ARG A 67 -8.03 7.81 20.65
N ILE A 68 -6.75 7.52 20.57
CA ILE A 68 -5.65 8.43 20.94
C ILE A 68 -5.12 9.09 19.67
N ASP A 69 -5.18 10.41 19.59
CA ASP A 69 -4.53 11.15 18.52
C ASP A 69 -3.01 11.08 18.66
N ILE A 70 -2.30 10.91 17.54
CA ILE A 70 -0.84 10.88 17.51
C ILE A 70 -0.31 12.09 16.75
N GLU A 71 0.63 12.82 17.32
CA GLU A 71 1.39 13.85 16.62
C GLU A 71 2.81 13.36 16.35
N VAL A 72 3.14 13.14 15.06
CA VAL A 72 4.49 12.76 14.62
C VAL A 72 5.32 14.02 14.41
N LYS A 73 6.44 14.17 15.12
CA LYS A 73 7.28 15.37 15.12
C LYS A 73 8.76 15.02 14.94
N SER A 74 9.53 16.01 14.50
CA SER A 74 10.98 15.89 14.47
C SER A 74 11.59 16.00 15.88
N SER A 75 12.59 15.16 16.16
CA SER A 75 13.45 15.31 17.34
C SER A 75 14.41 16.50 17.24
N PHE A 76 14.63 17.04 16.04
CA PHE A 76 15.67 18.05 15.79
C PHE A 76 15.16 19.48 15.73
N ASN A 77 13.84 19.70 15.67
CA ASN A 77 13.27 21.04 15.62
C ASN A 77 11.89 21.11 16.31
N LYS A 78 11.45 22.35 16.56
CA LYS A 78 10.17 22.63 17.25
C LYS A 78 8.99 22.83 16.31
N LYS A 79 9.13 22.59 14.99
CA LYS A 79 8.05 22.78 14.03
C LYS A 79 6.87 21.85 14.33
N SER A 80 5.67 22.23 13.92
CA SER A 80 4.49 21.37 13.98
C SER A 80 4.68 20.13 13.11
N GLY A 81 4.28 18.98 13.61
CA GLY A 81 4.38 17.69 12.92
C GLY A 81 3.15 17.36 12.08
N THR A 82 2.89 16.07 11.94
CA THR A 82 1.67 15.52 11.33
C THR A 82 0.78 14.98 12.43
N LEU A 83 -0.49 15.42 12.44
CA LEU A 83 -1.51 14.91 13.34
C LEU A 83 -2.21 13.71 12.69
N ILE A 84 -2.17 12.55 13.34
CA ILE A 84 -2.93 11.35 12.97
C ILE A 84 -4.15 11.29 13.88
N THR A 85 -5.36 11.34 13.30
CA THR A 85 -6.61 11.45 14.05
C THR A 85 -7.76 10.77 13.31
N LYS A 86 -8.96 10.77 13.90
CA LYS A 86 -10.17 10.27 13.24
C LYS A 86 -10.53 11.13 12.04
N ARG A 87 -10.98 10.49 10.94
CA ARG A 87 -11.40 11.18 9.72
C ARG A 87 -12.36 12.36 9.96
N LYS A 88 -13.36 12.20 10.82
CA LYS A 88 -14.35 13.26 11.11
C LYS A 88 -13.74 14.56 11.64
N ASN A 89 -12.51 14.51 12.14
CA ASN A 89 -11.77 15.66 12.65
C ASN A 89 -10.92 16.36 11.58
N ILE A 90 -10.93 15.83 10.33
CA ILE A 90 -10.09 16.33 9.24
C ILE A 90 -10.94 17.18 8.31
N ILE A 91 -10.68 18.47 8.33
CA ILE A 91 -11.22 19.43 7.36
C ILE A 91 -10.24 19.46 6.15
N ASN A 92 -10.29 18.44 5.31
CA ASN A 92 -9.48 18.41 4.12
C ASN A 92 -10.24 17.78 2.96
N ASN A 93 -10.43 18.55 1.88
CA ASN A 93 -11.15 18.11 0.68
C ASN A 93 -10.23 17.46 -0.38
N LYS A 94 -9.01 17.02 0.00
CA LYS A 94 -8.14 16.34 -0.95
C LYS A 94 -8.67 14.93 -1.25
N ILE A 95 -8.75 14.63 -2.54
CA ILE A 95 -9.17 13.31 -3.02
C ILE A 95 -8.10 12.25 -2.66
N ILE A 96 -6.84 12.62 -2.91
CA ILE A 96 -5.66 11.79 -2.60
C ILE A 96 -4.83 12.53 -1.56
N THR A 97 -4.43 11.81 -0.52
CA THR A 97 -3.61 12.31 0.58
C THR A 97 -2.14 12.02 0.36
N GLY A 98 -1.82 10.88 -0.25
CA GLY A 98 -0.43 10.51 -0.48
C GLY A 98 -0.23 9.39 -1.49
N ILE A 99 1.05 9.21 -1.83
CA ILE A 99 1.54 8.16 -2.73
C ILE A 99 2.63 7.38 -2.01
N SER A 100 2.44 6.07 -1.90
CA SER A 100 3.45 5.14 -1.38
C SER A 100 4.00 4.24 -2.49
N SER A 101 5.23 3.80 -2.34
CA SER A 101 5.82 2.81 -3.25
C SER A 101 6.72 1.84 -2.52
N THR A 102 6.62 0.57 -2.88
CA THR A 102 7.52 -0.49 -2.43
C THR A 102 8.50 -0.84 -3.54
N GLN A 103 9.70 -1.27 -3.18
CA GLN A 103 10.75 -1.63 -4.16
C GLN A 103 11.21 -3.08 -4.02
N ASN A 104 10.74 -3.75 -2.98
CA ASN A 104 11.20 -5.10 -2.64
C ASN A 104 10.11 -6.16 -2.90
N ASP A 105 9.33 -5.96 -3.94
CA ASP A 105 8.30 -6.91 -4.35
C ASP A 105 8.77 -7.76 -5.52
N ALA A 106 8.27 -8.99 -5.59
CA ALA A 106 8.38 -9.87 -6.73
C ALA A 106 6.98 -10.36 -7.13
N LYS A 107 6.72 -10.38 -8.43
CA LYS A 107 5.49 -10.92 -8.99
C LYS A 107 5.67 -12.40 -9.28
N VAL A 108 4.69 -13.19 -8.90
CA VAL A 108 4.58 -14.62 -9.16
C VAL A 108 3.30 -14.87 -9.94
N THR A 109 3.39 -15.58 -11.05
CA THR A 109 2.23 -15.95 -11.86
C THR A 109 2.25 -17.46 -12.11
N LEU A 110 1.19 -18.13 -11.70
CA LEU A 110 0.87 -19.51 -12.09
C LEU A 110 -0.08 -19.44 -13.28
N VAL A 111 0.35 -19.94 -14.42
CA VAL A 111 -0.40 -19.95 -15.66
C VAL A 111 -1.07 -21.32 -15.87
N GLY A 112 -2.34 -21.30 -16.25
CA GLY A 112 -3.08 -22.51 -16.60
C GLY A 112 -3.29 -23.45 -15.42
N VAL A 113 -3.62 -22.89 -14.25
CA VAL A 113 -4.03 -23.65 -13.07
C VAL A 113 -5.44 -24.18 -13.30
N LYS A 114 -5.67 -25.48 -13.05
CA LYS A 114 -7.02 -26.07 -13.17
C LYS A 114 -7.98 -25.36 -12.20
N ASP A 115 -9.02 -24.73 -12.75
CA ASP A 115 -10.01 -24.02 -11.95
C ASP A 115 -10.95 -25.00 -11.26
N LYS A 116 -10.92 -25.00 -9.94
CA LYS A 116 -11.79 -25.80 -9.07
C LYS A 116 -11.88 -25.18 -7.68
N PRO A 117 -12.98 -25.39 -6.96
CA PRO A 117 -13.11 -24.94 -5.59
C PRO A 117 -11.93 -25.41 -4.73
N GLY A 118 -11.35 -24.47 -3.94
CA GLY A 118 -10.22 -24.73 -3.05
C GLY A 118 -8.83 -24.61 -3.67
N ILE A 119 -8.68 -24.34 -4.97
CA ILE A 119 -7.36 -24.25 -5.61
C ILE A 119 -6.53 -23.10 -5.03
N ALA A 120 -7.12 -21.94 -4.80
CA ALA A 120 -6.41 -20.82 -4.16
C ALA A 120 -5.93 -21.19 -2.74
N ALA A 121 -6.77 -21.86 -1.96
CA ALA A 121 -6.38 -22.36 -0.64
C ALA A 121 -5.20 -23.34 -0.72
N ALA A 122 -5.20 -24.25 -1.70
CA ALA A 122 -4.12 -25.20 -1.91
C ALA A 122 -2.79 -24.52 -2.29
N ILE A 123 -2.84 -23.39 -3.00
CA ILE A 123 -1.66 -22.59 -3.37
C ILE A 123 -1.14 -21.82 -2.16
N PHE A 124 -2.02 -21.11 -1.43
CA PHE A 124 -1.58 -20.18 -0.38
C PHE A 124 -1.35 -20.83 0.99
N LYS A 125 -2.00 -21.97 1.30
CA LYS A 125 -1.79 -22.69 2.58
C LYS A 125 -0.33 -23.02 2.86
N PRO A 126 0.46 -23.62 1.94
CA PRO A 126 1.88 -23.89 2.19
C PRO A 126 2.72 -22.62 2.30
N LEU A 127 2.38 -21.53 1.60
CA LEU A 127 3.06 -20.24 1.72
C LEU A 127 2.85 -19.66 3.12
N SER A 128 1.61 -19.65 3.60
CA SER A 128 1.25 -19.21 4.96
C SER A 128 1.96 -20.02 6.05
N LYS A 129 1.99 -21.35 5.93
CA LYS A 129 2.73 -22.24 6.87
C LYS A 129 4.24 -21.93 6.92
N ASN A 130 4.77 -21.32 5.89
CA ASN A 130 6.17 -20.91 5.77
C ASN A 130 6.39 -19.43 6.06
N SER A 131 5.41 -18.72 6.64
CA SER A 131 5.45 -17.29 6.98
C SER A 131 5.71 -16.38 5.77
N ILE A 132 5.30 -16.79 4.57
CA ILE A 132 5.40 -15.97 3.36
C ILE A 132 4.12 -15.14 3.25
N ASN A 133 4.28 -13.82 3.38
CA ASN A 133 3.19 -12.87 3.17
C ASN A 133 2.94 -12.65 1.69
N VAL A 134 1.68 -12.77 1.31
CA VAL A 134 1.19 -12.57 -0.06
C VAL A 134 0.39 -11.28 -0.12
N ASP A 135 0.58 -10.52 -1.20
CA ASP A 135 -0.14 -9.27 -1.46
C ASP A 135 -0.58 -9.21 -2.94
N MET A 136 -1.49 -8.32 -3.31
CA MET A 136 -1.99 -8.11 -4.67
C MET A 136 -2.37 -9.42 -5.40
N VAL A 137 -3.29 -10.18 -4.84
CA VAL A 137 -3.76 -11.42 -5.49
C VAL A 137 -4.78 -11.07 -6.58
N VAL A 138 -4.51 -11.53 -7.80
CA VAL A 138 -5.39 -11.38 -8.96
C VAL A 138 -5.56 -12.75 -9.64
N GLN A 139 -6.80 -13.14 -9.87
CA GLN A 139 -7.16 -14.37 -10.56
C GLN A 139 -7.97 -14.05 -11.82
N ASN A 140 -7.54 -14.58 -12.96
CA ASN A 140 -8.23 -14.44 -14.23
C ASN A 140 -8.69 -15.80 -14.74
N ILE A 141 -9.97 -15.94 -15.04
CA ILE A 141 -10.53 -17.16 -15.65
C ILE A 141 -10.13 -17.17 -17.11
N SER A 142 -9.61 -18.32 -17.60
CA SER A 142 -9.32 -18.51 -19.02
C SER A 142 -10.59 -18.54 -19.87
N ALA A 143 -10.46 -18.26 -21.16
CA ALA A 143 -11.59 -18.22 -22.10
C ALA A 143 -12.41 -19.52 -22.15
N ASN A 144 -11.81 -20.68 -21.85
CA ASN A 144 -12.49 -21.98 -21.83
C ASN A 144 -13.17 -22.30 -20.48
N GLY A 145 -13.05 -21.42 -19.47
CA GLY A 145 -13.65 -21.60 -18.14
C GLY A 145 -13.09 -22.76 -17.31
N LYS A 146 -12.06 -23.45 -17.80
CA LYS A 146 -11.48 -24.64 -17.13
C LYS A 146 -10.17 -24.40 -16.40
N GLU A 147 -9.53 -23.31 -16.76
CA GLU A 147 -8.23 -22.92 -16.21
C GLU A 147 -8.27 -21.47 -15.73
N THR A 148 -7.36 -21.15 -14.84
CA THR A 148 -7.18 -19.80 -14.31
C THR A 148 -5.70 -19.45 -14.29
N ASP A 149 -5.39 -18.17 -14.51
CA ASP A 149 -4.09 -17.62 -14.20
C ASP A 149 -4.17 -16.90 -12.86
N LEU A 150 -3.27 -17.25 -11.95
CA LEU A 150 -3.23 -16.65 -10.63
C LEU A 150 -1.92 -15.90 -10.45
N THR A 151 -2.04 -14.59 -10.30
CA THR A 151 -0.91 -13.68 -10.08
C THR A 151 -0.97 -13.11 -8.67
N PHE A 152 0.17 -13.10 -7.99
CA PHE A 152 0.31 -12.45 -6.69
C PHE A 152 1.70 -11.87 -6.50
N THR A 153 1.85 -11.02 -5.49
CA THR A 153 3.15 -10.45 -5.12
C THR A 153 3.59 -10.96 -3.75
N ILE A 154 4.90 -11.09 -3.59
CA ILE A 154 5.59 -11.46 -2.35
C ILE A 154 6.79 -10.55 -2.17
N LYS A 155 7.45 -10.61 -1.01
CA LYS A 155 8.77 -10.00 -0.85
C LYS A 155 9.80 -10.70 -1.74
N SER A 156 10.71 -9.92 -2.35
CA SER A 156 11.75 -10.48 -3.24
C SER A 156 12.67 -11.48 -2.55
N GLU A 157 12.86 -11.34 -1.24
CA GLU A 157 13.63 -12.27 -0.40
C GLU A 157 12.99 -13.66 -0.29
N ASP A 158 11.66 -13.72 -0.34
CA ASP A 158 10.89 -14.97 -0.24
C ASP A 158 10.80 -15.74 -1.57
N LEU A 159 11.34 -15.20 -2.67
CA LEU A 159 11.10 -15.73 -4.01
C LEU A 159 11.68 -17.13 -4.19
N ALA A 160 12.91 -17.39 -3.72
CA ALA A 160 13.53 -18.71 -3.83
C ALA A 160 12.75 -19.77 -3.05
N LYS A 161 12.32 -19.42 -1.82
CA LYS A 161 11.50 -20.26 -0.96
C LYS A 161 10.12 -20.54 -1.58
N THR A 162 9.48 -19.51 -2.13
CA THR A 162 8.18 -19.62 -2.82
C THR A 162 8.30 -20.54 -4.04
N ARG A 163 9.34 -20.39 -4.86
CA ARG A 163 9.57 -21.27 -6.01
C ARG A 163 9.66 -22.73 -5.60
N LYS A 164 10.44 -23.05 -4.56
CA LYS A 164 10.58 -24.41 -4.04
C LYS A 164 9.23 -24.97 -3.57
N ILE A 165 8.52 -24.23 -2.73
CA ILE A 165 7.24 -24.63 -2.16
C ILE A 165 6.20 -24.93 -3.25
N ILE A 166 6.10 -24.06 -4.27
CA ILE A 166 5.10 -24.23 -5.34
C ILE A 166 5.47 -25.43 -6.22
N ASN A 167 6.73 -25.61 -6.59
CA ASN A 167 7.15 -26.73 -7.44
C ASN A 167 7.04 -28.09 -6.75
N GLU A 168 7.23 -28.15 -5.43
CA GLU A 168 7.09 -29.37 -4.64
C GLU A 168 5.63 -29.74 -4.29
N ASN A 169 4.70 -28.80 -4.52
CA ASN A 169 3.29 -28.99 -4.19
C ASN A 169 2.54 -29.81 -5.26
N LYS A 170 2.51 -31.13 -5.06
CA LYS A 170 1.83 -32.09 -5.97
C LYS A 170 0.32 -31.90 -6.06
N SER A 171 -0.32 -31.12 -5.17
CA SER A 171 -1.78 -30.87 -5.20
C SER A 171 -2.18 -29.79 -6.20
N ILE A 172 -1.21 -29.10 -6.81
CA ILE A 172 -1.43 -27.98 -7.73
C ILE A 172 -0.88 -28.38 -9.11
N ASN A 173 -1.75 -28.37 -10.13
CA ASN A 173 -1.35 -28.51 -11.52
C ASN A 173 -1.37 -27.16 -12.19
N PHE A 174 -0.27 -26.74 -12.79
CA PHE A 174 -0.13 -25.51 -13.58
C PHE A 174 0.75 -25.78 -14.81
N LYS A 175 0.55 -25.00 -15.86
CA LYS A 175 1.33 -25.12 -17.09
C LYS A 175 2.68 -24.43 -17.00
N LYS A 176 2.72 -23.26 -16.36
CA LYS A 176 3.92 -22.44 -16.25
C LYS A 176 3.94 -21.65 -14.96
N LEU A 177 5.13 -21.50 -14.38
CA LEU A 177 5.41 -20.66 -13.21
C LEU A 177 6.36 -19.55 -13.62
N ILE A 178 5.92 -18.30 -13.51
CA ILE A 178 6.66 -17.11 -13.95
C ILE A 178 6.97 -16.24 -12.73
N PHE A 179 8.23 -15.76 -12.67
CA PHE A 179 8.69 -14.85 -11.64
C PHE A 179 9.24 -13.58 -12.27
N ASP A 180 8.89 -12.42 -11.70
CA ASP A 180 9.46 -11.14 -12.11
C ASP A 180 9.88 -10.33 -10.88
N LYS A 181 11.18 -10.02 -10.78
CA LYS A 181 11.77 -9.17 -9.71
C LYS A 181 11.85 -7.71 -10.10
N ASN A 182 11.62 -7.39 -11.38
CA ASN A 182 11.75 -6.03 -11.90
C ASN A 182 10.46 -5.22 -11.76
N VAL A 183 9.70 -5.50 -10.71
CA VAL A 183 8.43 -4.85 -10.42
C VAL A 183 8.49 -4.04 -9.13
N SER A 184 7.66 -3.01 -9.07
CA SER A 184 7.45 -2.19 -7.90
C SER A 184 5.98 -1.81 -7.81
N LYS A 185 5.43 -1.86 -6.62
CA LYS A 185 4.07 -1.42 -6.35
C LYS A 185 4.06 0.07 -6.08
N ILE A 186 3.14 0.78 -6.71
CA ILE A 186 2.84 2.19 -6.46
C ILE A 186 1.38 2.29 -6.09
N SER A 187 1.09 2.98 -4.99
CA SER A 187 -0.25 3.12 -4.46
C SER A 187 -0.58 4.58 -4.23
N ILE A 188 -1.71 5.04 -4.75
CA ILE A 188 -2.35 6.30 -4.35
C ILE A 188 -3.32 6.00 -3.22
N ILE A 189 -3.32 6.85 -2.19
CA ILE A 189 -4.09 6.66 -0.97
C ILE A 189 -4.87 7.94 -0.68
N GLY A 190 -6.16 7.80 -0.39
CA GLY A 190 -6.99 8.94 -0.01
C GLY A 190 -8.44 8.54 0.18
N VAL A 191 -8.99 8.91 1.30
CA VAL A 191 -10.41 8.66 1.63
C VAL A 191 -11.38 9.45 0.75
N GLY A 192 -10.90 10.49 0.05
CA GLY A 192 -11.72 11.25 -0.92
C GLY A 192 -12.09 10.44 -2.16
N MET A 193 -11.42 9.32 -2.42
CA MET A 193 -11.75 8.42 -3.54
C MET A 193 -13.14 7.80 -3.43
N VAL A 194 -13.61 7.54 -2.21
CA VAL A 194 -14.92 6.93 -1.93
C VAL A 194 -16.07 7.72 -2.58
N THR A 195 -15.94 9.04 -2.61
CA THR A 195 -16.98 9.95 -3.09
C THR A 195 -16.66 10.62 -4.42
N THR A 196 -15.50 10.32 -5.01
CA THR A 196 -15.05 10.99 -6.24
C THR A 196 -14.88 9.96 -7.37
N PRO A 197 -15.79 9.89 -8.33
CA PRO A 197 -15.65 9.02 -9.49
C PRO A 197 -14.49 9.47 -10.40
N GLY A 198 -13.92 8.53 -11.15
CA GLY A 198 -12.91 8.81 -12.16
C GLY A 198 -11.47 8.89 -11.66
N VAL A 199 -11.19 8.70 -10.37
CA VAL A 199 -9.80 8.71 -9.83
C VAL A 199 -8.97 7.61 -10.47
N THR A 200 -9.52 6.42 -10.65
CA THR A 200 -8.86 5.29 -11.31
C THR A 200 -8.47 5.63 -12.75
N PHE A 201 -9.41 6.21 -13.51
CA PHE A 201 -9.14 6.66 -14.88
C PHE A 201 -8.00 7.69 -14.92
N ARG A 202 -8.05 8.70 -14.05
CA ARG A 202 -7.01 9.74 -13.98
C ARG A 202 -5.64 9.15 -13.70
N MET A 203 -5.53 8.22 -12.75
CA MET A 203 -4.29 7.52 -12.44
C MET A 203 -3.75 6.78 -13.66
N PHE A 204 -4.59 6.01 -14.35
CA PHE A 204 -4.17 5.22 -15.50
C PHE A 204 -3.80 6.10 -16.69
N GLN A 205 -4.57 7.14 -16.96
CA GLN A 205 -4.29 8.11 -18.04
C GLN A 205 -2.97 8.84 -17.80
N ALA A 206 -2.68 9.25 -16.55
CA ALA A 206 -1.42 9.91 -16.20
C ALA A 206 -0.22 9.00 -16.44
N LEU A 207 -0.32 7.71 -16.10
CA LEU A 207 0.72 6.71 -16.34
C LEU A 207 0.87 6.41 -17.85
N ALA A 208 -0.25 6.24 -18.57
CA ALA A 208 -0.27 5.97 -20.01
C ALA A 208 0.37 7.10 -20.83
N ASN A 209 0.08 8.35 -20.51
CA ASN A 209 0.67 9.54 -21.15
C ASN A 209 2.20 9.56 -21.01
N GLN A 210 2.74 8.88 -20.02
CA GLN A 210 4.18 8.73 -19.80
C GLN A 210 4.76 7.41 -20.32
N LYS A 211 3.96 6.63 -21.05
CA LYS A 211 4.32 5.30 -21.58
C LYS A 211 4.73 4.32 -20.47
N ILE A 212 4.11 4.43 -19.30
CA ILE A 212 4.35 3.52 -18.17
C ILE A 212 3.28 2.43 -18.21
N ASN A 213 3.71 1.20 -18.49
CA ASN A 213 2.83 0.04 -18.54
C ASN A 213 2.46 -0.45 -17.13
N ILE A 214 1.18 -0.74 -16.93
CA ILE A 214 0.65 -1.32 -15.69
C ILE A 214 0.57 -2.84 -15.88
N GLN A 215 1.13 -3.60 -14.95
CA GLN A 215 1.15 -5.06 -15.02
C GLN A 215 0.06 -5.73 -14.17
N VAL A 216 -0.26 -5.13 -13.03
CA VAL A 216 -1.27 -5.61 -12.09
C VAL A 216 -1.98 -4.41 -11.48
N ILE A 217 -3.26 -4.54 -11.23
CA ILE A 217 -4.09 -3.51 -10.59
C ILE A 217 -4.78 -4.16 -9.38
N SER A 218 -4.83 -3.45 -8.27
CA SER A 218 -5.63 -3.79 -7.10
C SER A 218 -6.24 -2.52 -6.51
N THR A 219 -7.52 -2.55 -6.21
CA THR A 219 -8.26 -1.39 -5.72
C THR A 219 -8.98 -1.71 -4.42
N SER A 220 -9.09 -0.71 -3.56
CA SER A 220 -9.98 -0.70 -2.40
C SER A 220 -10.69 0.66 -2.32
N GLU A 221 -11.52 0.88 -1.31
CA GLU A 221 -12.25 2.14 -1.15
C GLU A 221 -11.33 3.37 -1.04
N ILE A 222 -10.17 3.22 -0.41
CA ILE A 222 -9.24 4.33 -0.09
C ILE A 222 -7.85 4.17 -0.72
N LYS A 223 -7.67 3.15 -1.58
CA LYS A 223 -6.37 2.84 -2.17
C LYS A 223 -6.51 2.27 -3.57
N ILE A 224 -5.69 2.74 -4.51
CA ILE A 224 -5.47 2.11 -5.81
C ILE A 224 -4.00 1.80 -5.93
N SER A 225 -3.68 0.53 -6.13
CA SER A 225 -2.31 0.03 -6.28
C SER A 225 -2.10 -0.50 -7.69
N VAL A 226 -0.98 -0.14 -8.28
CA VAL A 226 -0.53 -0.68 -9.55
C VAL A 226 0.88 -1.24 -9.44
N LEU A 227 1.14 -2.30 -10.19
CA LEU A 227 2.47 -2.85 -10.34
C LEU A 227 3.07 -2.36 -11.65
N VAL A 228 4.23 -1.73 -11.58
CA VAL A 228 4.97 -1.20 -12.72
C VAL A 228 6.40 -1.71 -12.72
N ASN A 229 7.11 -1.55 -13.83
CA ASN A 229 8.55 -1.87 -13.86
C ASN A 229 9.32 -0.91 -12.93
N LYS A 230 10.29 -1.45 -12.19
CA LYS A 230 11.13 -0.69 -11.22
C LYS A 230 11.76 0.56 -11.81
N ILE A 231 12.19 0.52 -13.06
CA ILE A 231 12.83 1.65 -13.73
C ILE A 231 11.91 2.88 -13.80
N ASN A 232 10.60 2.67 -13.83
CA ASN A 232 9.60 3.71 -13.99
C ASN A 232 9.11 4.32 -12.67
N VAL A 233 9.53 3.82 -11.50
CA VAL A 233 8.98 4.20 -10.20
C VAL A 233 9.09 5.70 -9.94
N LYS A 234 10.27 6.28 -10.09
CA LYS A 234 10.49 7.73 -9.85
C LYS A 234 9.62 8.58 -10.76
N LYS A 235 9.55 8.22 -12.06
CA LYS A 235 8.74 8.91 -13.05
C LYS A 235 7.25 8.80 -12.71
N ALA A 236 6.78 7.60 -12.37
CA ALA A 236 5.39 7.35 -12.00
C ALA A 236 4.98 8.15 -10.74
N ILE A 237 5.80 8.15 -9.68
CA ILE A 237 5.53 8.96 -8.48
C ILE A 237 5.41 10.44 -8.84
N SER A 238 6.35 10.99 -9.61
CA SER A 238 6.34 12.40 -10.01
C SER A 238 5.08 12.78 -10.78
N VAL A 239 4.69 11.95 -11.76
CA VAL A 239 3.52 12.19 -12.58
C VAL A 239 2.23 12.13 -11.77
N LEU A 240 2.07 11.11 -10.92
CA LEU A 240 0.89 10.97 -10.06
C LEU A 240 0.81 12.08 -9.02
N HIS A 241 1.94 12.50 -8.45
CA HIS A 241 2.01 13.58 -7.49
C HIS A 241 1.52 14.91 -8.09
N LYS A 242 1.91 15.19 -9.34
CA LYS A 242 1.46 16.34 -10.11
C LYS A 242 -0.03 16.22 -10.49
N GLU A 243 -0.46 15.05 -11.01
CA GLU A 243 -1.84 14.79 -11.40
C GLU A 243 -2.83 15.04 -10.27
N PHE A 244 -2.50 14.58 -9.07
CA PHE A 244 -3.34 14.74 -7.88
C PHE A 244 -3.04 16.01 -7.07
N LYS A 245 -2.24 16.93 -7.61
CA LYS A 245 -1.90 18.25 -7.02
C LYS A 245 -1.38 18.15 -5.58
N LEU A 246 -0.53 17.17 -5.30
CA LEU A 246 -0.01 16.91 -3.96
C LEU A 246 1.14 17.86 -3.56
N GLU A 247 1.62 18.67 -4.49
CA GLU A 247 2.64 19.70 -4.29
C GLU A 247 2.08 21.06 -3.79
N LYS A 248 0.75 21.19 -3.67
CA LYS A 248 0.05 22.39 -3.17
C LYS A 248 -0.33 22.29 -1.73
#